data_6c9992a64d9c7a193f7db5ea2cd0088f
#
_entry.id   6c9992a64d9c7a193f7db5ea2cd0088f
#
_cell.length_a   1.000
_cell.length_b   1.000
_cell.length_c   1.000
_cell.angle_alpha   90.00
_cell.angle_beta   90.00
_cell.angle_gamma   90.00
#
_symmetry.space_group_name_H-M   'P 1'
#
loop_
_entity.id
_entity.type
_entity.pdbx_description
1 polymer ?
#
loop_
_entity_poly.entity_id
_entity_poly.type
_entity_poly.pdbx_seq_one_letter_code
_entity_poly.pdbx_strand_id
1 'polypeptide(L)'
;MKAGAQLSWQERGVESDVRKYYNGVVSNISLIMAYEQAVNSREIALVGTRKGYEAGIRSNVDVLDAQQKLFAARRNLAKSRYQYILNRFMLKQAAGTLSEADIEEINNCLLGSK
;
A
#
# COMPACT_ATOMS: atom_id res chain seq x y z
N MET A 1 -21.87 37.70 2.15
CA MET A 1 -22.18 37.33 0.77
C MET A 1 -22.08 35.81 0.60
N LYS A 2 -23.10 35.22 0.00
CA LYS A 2 -23.17 33.77 -0.17
C LYS A 2 -22.03 33.18 -1.02
N ALA A 3 -21.56 33.88 -2.05
CA ALA A 3 -20.51 33.41 -2.92
C ALA A 3 -19.14 33.31 -2.22
N GLY A 4 -18.80 34.28 -1.37
CA GLY A 4 -17.55 34.24 -0.60
C GLY A 4 -17.55 33.13 0.47
N ALA A 5 -18.70 32.88 1.09
CA ALA A 5 -18.84 31.80 2.06
C ALA A 5 -18.73 30.43 1.39
N GLN A 6 -19.31 30.23 0.21
CA GLN A 6 -19.21 28.98 -0.53
C GLN A 6 -17.78 28.70 -0.96
N LEU A 7 -17.06 29.69 -1.42
CA LEU A 7 -15.64 29.54 -1.82
C LEU A 7 -14.78 29.13 -0.60
N SER A 8 -15.01 29.76 0.55
CA SER A 8 -14.30 29.45 1.79
C SER A 8 -14.57 28.01 2.25
N TRP A 9 -15.81 27.52 2.13
CA TRP A 9 -16.18 26.15 2.45
C TRP A 9 -15.48 25.14 1.52
N GLN A 10 -15.42 25.43 0.22
CA GLN A 10 -14.75 24.57 -0.75
C GLN A 10 -13.25 24.53 -0.49
N GLU A 11 -12.61 25.65 -0.18
CA GLU A 11 -11.19 25.70 0.16
C GLU A 11 -10.86 24.89 1.39
N ARG A 12 -11.67 24.98 2.43
CA ARG A 12 -11.51 24.18 3.66
C ARG A 12 -11.69 22.69 3.40
N GLY A 13 -12.67 22.32 2.57
CA GLY A 13 -12.90 20.94 2.17
C GLY A 13 -11.72 20.38 1.42
N VAL A 14 -11.14 21.12 0.48
CA VAL A 14 -9.95 20.72 -0.28
C VAL A 14 -8.75 20.56 0.64
N GLU A 15 -8.51 21.50 1.56
CA GLU A 15 -7.42 21.39 2.54
C GLU A 15 -7.57 20.15 3.42
N SER A 16 -8.78 19.85 3.88
CA SER A 16 -9.05 18.67 4.69
C SER A 16 -8.78 17.40 3.90
N ASP A 17 -9.21 17.33 2.64
CA ASP A 17 -8.98 16.18 1.78
C ASP A 17 -7.49 15.99 1.46
N VAL A 18 -6.76 17.08 1.19
CA VAL A 18 -5.31 17.03 0.96
C VAL A 18 -4.59 16.45 2.17
N ARG A 19 -4.93 16.91 3.37
CA ARG A 19 -4.35 16.38 4.61
C ARG A 19 -4.65 14.90 4.81
N LYS A 20 -5.89 14.51 4.56
CA LYS A 20 -6.34 13.13 4.69
C LYS A 20 -5.52 12.21 3.79
N TYR A 21 -5.42 12.55 2.51
CA TYR A 21 -4.71 11.72 1.54
C TYR A 21 -3.20 11.79 1.73
N TYR A 22 -2.66 12.92 2.13
CA TYR A 22 -1.25 13.05 2.47
C TYR A 22 -0.87 12.14 3.65
N ASN A 23 -1.66 12.19 4.72
CA ASN A 23 -1.47 11.32 5.88
C ASN A 23 -1.62 9.84 5.50
N GLY A 24 -2.55 9.54 4.60
CA GLY A 24 -2.73 8.20 4.07
C GLY A 24 -1.51 7.70 3.32
N VAL A 25 -0.89 8.55 2.49
CA VAL A 25 0.34 8.21 1.76
C VAL A 25 1.49 7.92 2.73
N VAL A 26 1.68 8.77 3.73
CA VAL A 26 2.74 8.59 4.74
C VAL A 26 2.52 7.29 5.53
N SER A 27 1.28 7.03 5.96
CA SER A 27 0.94 5.79 6.66
C SER A 27 1.17 4.55 5.79
N ASN A 28 0.82 4.63 4.52
CA ASN A 28 1.01 3.52 3.59
C ASN A 28 2.48 3.19 3.37
N ILE A 29 3.37 4.18 3.33
CA ILE A 29 4.81 3.94 3.22
C ILE A 29 5.30 3.12 4.42
N SER A 30 4.89 3.47 5.63
CA SER A 30 5.25 2.73 6.85
C SER A 30 4.70 1.30 6.82
N LEU A 31 3.45 1.13 6.37
CA LEU A 31 2.83 -0.20 6.25
C LEU A 31 3.54 -1.06 5.22
N ILE A 32 3.91 -0.50 4.07
CA ILE A 32 4.63 -1.23 3.01
C ILE A 32 5.95 -1.74 3.57
N MET A 33 6.70 -0.91 4.28
CA MET A 33 7.97 -1.32 4.90
C MET A 33 7.76 -2.45 5.90
N ALA A 34 6.73 -2.35 6.74
CA ALA A 34 6.39 -3.38 7.72
C ALA A 34 5.99 -4.70 7.05
N TYR A 35 5.19 -4.63 5.99
CA TYR A 35 4.77 -5.83 5.27
C TYR A 35 5.90 -6.45 4.45
N GLU A 36 6.83 -5.65 3.92
CA GLU A 36 8.04 -6.18 3.28
C GLU A 36 8.88 -6.99 4.28
N GLN A 37 9.06 -6.47 5.49
CA GLN A 37 9.75 -7.20 6.54
C GLN A 37 9.00 -8.47 6.93
N ALA A 38 7.67 -8.40 7.02
CA ALA A 38 6.84 -9.56 7.33
C ALA A 38 6.99 -10.67 6.27
N VAL A 39 6.97 -10.30 4.99
CA VAL A 39 7.19 -11.25 3.89
C VAL A 39 8.54 -11.91 4.03
N ASN A 40 9.60 -11.15 4.26
CA ASN A 40 10.95 -11.67 4.42
C ASN A 40 11.04 -12.64 5.60
N SER A 41 10.45 -12.28 6.75
CA SER A 41 10.42 -13.14 7.93
C SER A 41 9.66 -14.44 7.67
N ARG A 42 8.55 -14.37 6.95
CA ARG A 42 7.75 -15.55 6.63
C ARG A 42 8.44 -16.46 5.61
N GLU A 43 9.21 -15.90 4.68
CA GLU A 43 10.03 -16.69 3.77
C GLU A 43 11.11 -17.47 4.51
N ILE A 44 11.80 -16.81 5.43
CA ILE A 44 12.82 -17.44 6.27
C ILE A 44 12.20 -18.55 7.14
N ALA A 45 11.03 -18.28 7.75
CA ALA A 45 10.31 -19.25 8.55
C ALA A 45 9.90 -20.47 7.75
N LEU A 46 9.46 -20.28 6.50
CA LEU A 46 9.08 -21.39 5.62
C LEU A 46 10.28 -22.27 5.29
N VAL A 47 11.42 -21.66 4.96
CA VAL A 47 12.67 -22.42 4.70
C VAL A 47 13.06 -23.24 5.91
N GLY A 48 13.02 -22.63 7.10
CA GLY A 48 13.35 -23.34 8.35
C GLY A 48 12.38 -24.50 8.64
N THR A 49 11.08 -24.27 8.41
CA THR A 49 10.05 -25.29 8.63
C THR A 49 10.21 -26.47 7.66
N ARG A 50 10.53 -26.18 6.39
CA ARG A 50 10.81 -27.23 5.40
C ARG A 50 12.01 -28.07 5.77
N LYS A 51 13.09 -27.44 6.24
CA LYS A 51 14.27 -28.15 6.73
C LYS A 51 13.93 -29.02 7.92
N GLY A 52 13.11 -28.51 8.83
CA GLY A 52 12.62 -29.28 9.98
C GLY A 52 11.78 -30.48 9.56
N TYR A 53 10.94 -30.31 8.54
CA TYR A 53 10.15 -31.40 7.96
C TYR A 53 11.04 -32.47 7.35
N GLU A 54 12.03 -32.08 6.57
CA GLU A 54 13.00 -33.02 5.97
C GLU A 54 13.80 -33.77 7.04
N ALA A 55 14.09 -33.13 8.18
CA ALA A 55 14.77 -33.75 9.31
C ALA A 55 13.84 -34.58 10.22
N GLY A 56 12.53 -34.60 9.93
CA GLY A 56 11.56 -35.34 10.72
C GLY A 56 11.15 -34.65 12.02
N ILE A 57 11.53 -33.39 12.23
CA ILE A 57 11.20 -32.63 13.44
C ILE A 57 9.86 -31.90 13.30
N ARG A 58 9.49 -31.51 12.09
CA ARG A 58 8.25 -30.78 11.77
C ARG A 58 7.32 -31.65 10.93
N SER A 59 6.01 -31.38 11.08
CA SER A 59 4.99 -32.09 10.32
C SER A 59 4.70 -31.39 9.00
N ASN A 60 4.01 -32.09 8.10
CA ASN A 60 3.50 -31.51 6.85
C ASN A 60 2.51 -30.35 7.13
N VAL A 61 1.73 -30.47 8.21
CA VAL A 61 0.81 -29.41 8.63
C VAL A 61 1.57 -28.12 8.98
N ASP A 62 2.72 -28.24 9.61
CA ASP A 62 3.57 -27.08 9.93
C ASP A 62 4.04 -26.38 8.65
N VAL A 63 4.42 -27.14 7.62
CA VAL A 63 4.85 -26.59 6.34
C VAL A 63 3.69 -25.86 5.66
N LEU A 64 2.50 -26.46 5.64
CA LEU A 64 1.30 -25.84 5.06
C LEU A 64 0.93 -24.55 5.79
N ASP A 65 1.01 -24.55 7.12
CA ASP A 65 0.75 -23.35 7.93
C ASP A 65 1.73 -22.23 7.58
N ALA A 66 3.02 -22.56 7.47
CA ALA A 66 4.04 -21.58 7.08
C ALA A 66 3.83 -21.03 5.68
N GLN A 67 3.39 -21.86 4.74
CA GLN A 67 3.05 -21.42 3.39
C GLN A 67 1.86 -20.47 3.37
N GLN A 68 0.82 -20.76 4.15
CA GLN A 68 -0.37 -19.91 4.26
C GLN A 68 -0.02 -18.55 4.86
N LYS A 69 0.83 -18.53 5.89
CA LYS A 69 1.28 -17.29 6.51
C LYS A 69 2.10 -16.43 5.54
N LEU A 70 2.95 -17.05 4.74
CA LEU A 70 3.71 -16.35 3.71
C LEU A 70 2.77 -15.77 2.65
N PHE A 71 1.81 -16.56 2.18
CA PHE A 71 0.83 -16.11 1.19
C PHE A 71 0.03 -14.91 1.70
N ALA A 72 -0.42 -14.96 2.97
CA ALA A 72 -1.14 -13.85 3.59
C ALA A 72 -0.29 -12.59 3.69
N ALA A 73 0.99 -12.73 4.04
CA ALA A 73 1.91 -11.60 4.10
C ALA A 73 2.13 -10.96 2.72
N ARG A 74 2.29 -11.78 1.68
CA ARG A 74 2.43 -11.27 0.29
C ARG A 74 1.16 -10.56 -0.17
N ARG A 75 -0.01 -11.08 0.18
CA ARG A 75 -1.29 -10.46 -0.14
C ARG A 75 -1.43 -9.09 0.54
N ASN A 76 -1.07 -9.00 1.81
CA ASN A 76 -1.12 -7.74 2.55
C ASN A 76 -0.18 -6.71 1.96
N LEU A 77 1.01 -7.12 1.54
CA LEU A 77 1.97 -6.23 0.88
C LEU A 77 1.42 -5.69 -0.43
N ALA A 78 0.88 -6.56 -1.27
CA ALA A 78 0.28 -6.17 -2.56
C ALA A 78 -0.87 -5.19 -2.36
N LYS A 79 -1.73 -5.44 -1.38
CA LYS A 79 -2.85 -4.57 -1.02
C LYS A 79 -2.38 -3.19 -0.57
N SER A 80 -1.33 -3.14 0.26
CA SER A 80 -0.76 -1.87 0.74
C SER A 80 -0.15 -1.05 -0.40
N ARG A 81 0.53 -1.71 -1.33
CA ARG A 81 1.09 -1.04 -2.52
C ARG A 81 -0.02 -0.45 -3.39
N TYR A 82 -1.10 -1.19 -3.56
CA TYR A 82 -2.26 -0.71 -4.31
C TYR A 82 -2.90 0.51 -3.64
N GLN A 83 -3.10 0.46 -2.33
CA GLN A 83 -3.65 1.59 -1.57
C GLN A 83 -2.74 2.83 -1.63
N TYR A 84 -1.42 2.63 -1.63
CA TYR A 84 -0.47 3.72 -1.78
C TYR A 84 -0.67 4.45 -3.11
N ILE A 85 -0.80 3.70 -4.20
CA ILE A 85 -1.03 4.27 -5.53
C ILE A 85 -2.35 5.05 -5.55
N LEU A 86 -3.42 4.48 -5.00
CA LEU A 86 -4.73 5.14 -4.92
C LEU A 86 -4.67 6.43 -4.11
N ASN A 87 -4.02 6.41 -2.96
CA ASN A 87 -3.92 7.60 -2.11
C ASN A 87 -3.10 8.70 -2.77
N ARG A 88 -2.04 8.36 -3.51
CA ARG A 88 -1.29 9.34 -4.30
C ARG A 88 -2.15 9.97 -5.37
N PHE A 89 -2.94 9.17 -6.07
CA PHE A 89 -3.86 9.67 -7.09
C PHE A 89 -4.90 10.61 -6.48
N MET A 90 -5.52 10.20 -5.37
CA MET A 90 -6.53 11.01 -4.69
C MET A 90 -5.95 12.29 -4.12
N LEU A 91 -4.69 12.26 -3.65
CA LEU A 91 -4.00 13.44 -3.18
C LEU A 91 -3.82 14.47 -4.30
N LYS A 92 -3.38 14.04 -5.47
CA LYS A 92 -3.23 14.92 -6.63
C LYS A 92 -4.58 15.49 -7.07
N GLN A 93 -5.60 14.66 -7.08
CA GLN A 93 -6.95 15.10 -7.44
C GLN A 93 -7.49 16.14 -6.45
N ALA A 94 -7.35 15.89 -5.15
CA ALA A 94 -7.82 16.79 -4.10
C ALA A 94 -7.08 18.12 -4.11
N ALA A 95 -5.80 18.11 -4.44
CA ALA A 95 -4.99 19.33 -4.56
C ALA A 95 -5.34 20.16 -5.80
N GLY A 96 -6.18 19.65 -6.70
CA GLY A 96 -6.56 20.35 -7.91
C GLY A 96 -5.43 20.53 -8.92
N THR A 97 -4.37 19.75 -8.79
CA THR A 97 -3.19 19.82 -9.65
C THR A 97 -3.21 18.80 -10.78
N LEU A 98 -4.35 18.15 -10.99
CA LEU A 98 -4.51 17.19 -12.07
C LEU A 98 -4.53 17.92 -13.42
N SER A 99 -3.39 17.90 -14.10
CA SER A 99 -3.22 18.34 -15.48
C SER A 99 -3.01 17.11 -16.37
N GLU A 100 -2.98 17.32 -17.70
CA GLU A 100 -2.65 16.22 -18.62
C GLU A 100 -1.29 15.60 -18.31
N ALA A 101 -0.30 16.41 -17.92
CA ALA A 101 1.03 15.92 -17.54
C ALA A 101 0.97 15.01 -16.31
N ASP A 102 0.14 15.34 -15.31
CA ASP A 102 -0.05 14.51 -14.14
C ASP A 102 -0.73 13.19 -14.47
N ILE A 103 -1.71 13.22 -15.38
CA ILE A 103 -2.37 12.02 -15.88
C ILE A 103 -1.38 11.12 -16.62
N GLU A 104 -0.52 11.69 -17.45
CA GLU A 104 0.53 10.95 -18.14
C GLU A 104 1.51 10.33 -17.16
N GLU A 105 1.89 11.06 -16.13
CA GLU A 105 2.78 10.55 -15.08
C GLU A 105 2.18 9.35 -14.36
N ILE A 106 0.89 9.41 -14.02
CA ILE A 106 0.18 8.29 -13.40
C ILE A 106 0.10 7.10 -14.35
N ASN A 107 -0.21 7.34 -15.63
CA ASN A 107 -0.21 6.30 -16.65
C ASN A 107 1.16 5.65 -16.77
N ASN A 108 2.23 6.42 -16.75
CA ASN A 108 3.59 5.90 -16.80
C ASN A 108 3.92 5.06 -15.56
N CYS A 109 3.43 5.43 -14.39
CA CYS A 109 3.58 4.63 -13.17
C CYS A 109 2.80 3.31 -13.24
N LEU A 110 1.60 3.33 -13.80
CA LEU A 110 0.74 2.14 -13.91
C LEU A 110 1.14 1.22 -15.06
N LEU A 111 1.56 1.81 -16.19
CA LEU A 111 1.90 1.07 -17.42
C LEU A 111 3.39 0.92 -17.62
N GLY A 112 4.17 1.78 -16.98
CA GLY A 112 5.56 1.99 -17.29
C GLY A 112 6.54 1.58 -16.23
N SER A 113 6.21 0.64 -15.40
CA SER A 113 7.23 0.01 -14.58
C SER A 113 8.22 -0.78 -15.47
N LYS A 114 8.45 -0.24 -16.62
CA LYS A 114 9.49 -0.76 -17.51
C LYS A 114 10.81 -0.15 -17.14
#